data_d94577b18d322b8b3bb85034ba8ac823
#
_entry.id   d94577b18d322b8b3bb85034ba8ac823
#
_cell.length_a   1.000
_cell.length_b   1.000
_cell.length_c   1.000
_cell.angle_alpha   90.00
_cell.angle_beta   90.00
_cell.angle_gamma   90.00
#
_symmetry.space_group_name_H-M   'P 1'
#
loop_
_entity.id
_entity.type
_entity.pdbx_description
1 polymer ?
#
loop_
_entity_poly.entity_id
_entity_poly.type
_entity_poly.pdbx_seq_one_letter_code
_entity_poly.pdbx_strand_id
1 'polypeptide(L)'
;LWRDEWEMSGRVEAVVGDLARPRLGLSESDWHHMVTSVDIIVHNGAMVHWVYPYSKLRAVNVLSTIAVMHMAAEGRAKSVAFVSSTSALDTDHYIELADSTRGVPESDMLEGSAQQLKSGYGQTKWVAERLLMVASARGLAAAIVRPGYVVGDSTTAVTNTDDFLFRLVKGSAQLGLIPDMDNTINMVPVDHVARVTTLAALNAVAWPEQETTHATVFHVTSHPKIRYNEFLGALATYGWPVQRVEYVEWRTALE
;
A
#
# COMPACT_ATOMS: atom_id res chain seq x y z
N LEU A 1 -0.86 -20.71 -3.46
CA LEU A 1 -0.87 -19.98 -2.19
C LEU A 1 -2.11 -20.25 -1.35
N TRP A 2 -3.27 -20.51 -1.98
CA TRP A 2 -4.47 -20.93 -1.29
C TRP A 2 -4.34 -22.36 -0.77
N ARG A 3 -4.85 -22.63 0.42
CA ARG A 3 -4.88 -23.97 1.01
C ARG A 3 -6.31 -24.31 1.38
N ASP A 4 -6.84 -25.38 0.80
CA ASP A 4 -8.21 -25.85 1.05
C ASP A 4 -8.47 -26.14 2.54
N GLU A 5 -7.41 -26.48 3.30
CA GLU A 5 -7.45 -26.66 4.75
C GLU A 5 -7.96 -25.43 5.50
N TRP A 6 -7.76 -24.22 4.97
CA TRP A 6 -8.21 -22.99 5.61
C TRP A 6 -9.73 -22.83 5.58
N GLU A 7 -10.36 -23.19 4.45
CA GLU A 7 -11.82 -23.22 4.35
C GLU A 7 -12.42 -24.36 5.17
N MET A 8 -11.90 -25.59 5.02
CA MET A 8 -12.40 -26.77 5.72
C MET A 8 -12.28 -26.65 7.23
N SER A 9 -11.30 -25.90 7.74
CA SER A 9 -11.11 -25.69 9.18
C SER A 9 -12.00 -24.58 9.76
N GLY A 10 -12.78 -23.86 8.92
CA GLY A 10 -13.57 -22.69 9.31
C GLY A 10 -12.73 -21.48 9.78
N ARG A 11 -11.41 -21.50 9.50
CA ARG A 11 -10.49 -20.40 9.87
C ARG A 11 -10.58 -19.20 8.93
N VAL A 12 -11.09 -19.41 7.73
CA VAL A 12 -11.32 -18.36 6.73
C VAL A 12 -12.77 -18.45 6.27
N GLU A 13 -13.46 -17.33 6.32
CA GLU A 13 -14.81 -17.15 5.81
C GLU A 13 -14.80 -16.03 4.77
N ALA A 14 -15.42 -16.28 3.62
CA ALA A 14 -15.54 -15.31 2.55
C ALA A 14 -16.88 -14.58 2.62
N VAL A 15 -16.83 -13.25 2.68
CA VAL A 15 -18.02 -12.40 2.66
C VAL A 15 -17.98 -11.52 1.41
N VAL A 16 -19.06 -11.53 0.63
CA VAL A 16 -19.14 -10.75 -0.62
C VAL A 16 -19.46 -9.30 -0.33
N GLY A 17 -18.63 -8.39 -0.85
CA GLY A 17 -18.80 -6.95 -0.68
C GLY A 17 -18.34 -6.16 -1.91
N ASP A 18 -18.56 -4.84 -1.88
CA ASP A 18 -18.12 -3.89 -2.89
C ASP A 18 -17.67 -2.60 -2.20
N LEU A 19 -16.38 -2.32 -2.27
CA LEU A 19 -15.77 -1.13 -1.64
C LEU A 19 -16.35 0.20 -2.17
N ALA A 20 -16.93 0.21 -3.38
CA ALA A 20 -17.52 1.40 -3.96
C ALA A 20 -18.92 1.73 -3.39
N ARG A 21 -19.53 0.81 -2.65
CA ARG A 21 -20.90 0.94 -2.13
C ARG A 21 -20.92 1.33 -0.65
N PRO A 22 -22.00 1.99 -0.20
CA PRO A 22 -22.22 2.23 1.22
C PRO A 22 -22.14 0.93 2.02
N ARG A 23 -21.58 1.01 3.24
CA ARG A 23 -21.35 -0.17 4.10
C ARG A 23 -20.62 -1.32 3.41
N LEU A 24 -19.69 -0.96 2.48
CA LEU A 24 -18.90 -1.91 1.69
C LEU A 24 -19.75 -2.88 0.86
N GLY A 25 -20.98 -2.53 0.52
CA GLY A 25 -21.93 -3.38 -0.20
C GLY A 25 -22.39 -4.62 0.56
N LEU A 26 -22.11 -4.72 1.84
CA LEU A 26 -22.53 -5.83 2.69
C LEU A 26 -24.04 -5.84 2.91
N SER A 27 -24.62 -7.03 3.11
CA SER A 27 -25.99 -7.17 3.59
C SER A 27 -26.11 -6.63 5.03
N GLU A 28 -27.32 -6.31 5.49
CA GLU A 28 -27.55 -5.88 6.88
C GLU A 28 -27.10 -6.96 7.87
N SER A 29 -27.30 -8.25 7.57
CA SER A 29 -26.85 -9.37 8.40
C SER A 29 -25.35 -9.46 8.47
N ASP A 30 -24.65 -9.34 7.33
CA ASP A 30 -23.18 -9.43 7.30
C ASP A 30 -22.57 -8.20 7.98
N TRP A 31 -23.12 -7.01 7.76
CA TRP A 31 -22.69 -5.81 8.48
C TRP A 31 -22.83 -5.98 9.98
N HIS A 32 -24.00 -6.44 10.44
CA HIS A 32 -24.26 -6.68 11.85
C HIS A 32 -23.31 -7.73 12.44
N HIS A 33 -23.05 -8.81 11.70
CA HIS A 33 -22.09 -9.83 12.09
C HIS A 33 -20.69 -9.22 12.25
N MET A 34 -20.22 -8.45 11.27
CA MET A 34 -18.90 -7.80 11.33
C MET A 34 -18.76 -6.84 12.52
N VAL A 35 -19.76 -6.00 12.77
CA VAL A 35 -19.66 -5.02 13.86
C VAL A 35 -19.73 -5.66 15.26
N THR A 36 -20.28 -6.87 15.38
CA THR A 36 -20.44 -7.56 16.67
C THR A 36 -19.36 -8.60 16.96
N SER A 37 -18.74 -9.22 15.94
CA SER A 37 -17.83 -10.36 16.10
C SER A 37 -16.37 -10.07 15.81
N VAL A 38 -16.07 -9.04 15.01
CA VAL A 38 -14.69 -8.73 14.59
C VAL A 38 -13.98 -7.84 15.64
N ASP A 39 -12.72 -8.12 15.92
CA ASP A 39 -11.87 -7.34 16.84
C ASP A 39 -10.90 -6.41 16.10
N ILE A 40 -10.44 -6.82 14.90
CA ILE A 40 -9.42 -6.13 14.13
C ILE A 40 -9.86 -6.06 12.67
N ILE A 41 -9.68 -4.92 12.05
CA ILE A 41 -9.94 -4.72 10.62
C ILE A 41 -8.61 -4.41 9.92
N VAL A 42 -8.22 -5.23 8.94
CA VAL A 42 -7.13 -4.92 8.02
C VAL A 42 -7.72 -4.38 6.73
N HIS A 43 -7.67 -3.06 6.55
CA HIS A 43 -8.15 -2.39 5.36
C HIS A 43 -7.05 -2.32 4.30
N ASN A 44 -6.97 -3.38 3.47
CA ASN A 44 -5.99 -3.50 2.38
C ASN A 44 -6.62 -3.27 0.99
N GLY A 45 -7.93 -3.34 0.87
CA GLY A 45 -8.63 -3.19 -0.39
C GLY A 45 -8.54 -1.78 -0.96
N ALA A 46 -8.10 -1.65 -2.22
CA ALA A 46 -8.05 -0.39 -2.95
C ALA A 46 -8.08 -0.61 -4.46
N MET A 47 -8.56 0.38 -5.20
CA MET A 47 -8.33 0.47 -6.63
C MET A 47 -7.01 1.18 -6.89
N VAL A 48 -6.03 0.45 -7.44
CA VAL A 48 -4.72 0.99 -7.81
C VAL A 48 -4.73 1.29 -9.30
N HIS A 49 -4.53 2.56 -9.66
CA HIS A 49 -4.49 2.96 -11.06
C HIS A 49 -3.62 4.21 -11.25
N TRP A 50 -2.66 4.13 -12.18
CA TRP A 50 -1.64 5.17 -12.37
C TRP A 50 -2.16 6.49 -12.95
N VAL A 51 -3.20 6.42 -13.80
CA VAL A 51 -3.68 7.58 -14.56
C VAL A 51 -5.10 8.03 -14.19
N TYR A 52 -5.82 7.28 -13.34
CA TYR A 52 -7.16 7.70 -12.93
C TYR A 52 -7.10 8.92 -12.01
N PRO A 53 -7.95 9.93 -12.24
CA PRO A 53 -8.06 11.06 -11.35
C PRO A 53 -8.69 10.65 -10.01
N TYR A 54 -8.46 11.46 -8.98
CA TYR A 54 -9.04 11.29 -7.66
C TYR A 54 -10.54 10.96 -7.67
N SER A 55 -11.31 11.67 -8.51
CA SER A 55 -12.77 11.50 -8.59
C SER A 55 -13.23 10.09 -8.94
N LYS A 56 -12.47 9.37 -9.78
CA LYS A 56 -12.77 7.96 -10.13
C LYS A 56 -12.37 6.98 -9.04
N LEU A 57 -11.36 7.29 -8.25
CA LEU A 57 -10.82 6.40 -7.21
C LEU A 57 -11.47 6.65 -5.84
N ARG A 58 -12.08 7.82 -5.64
CA ARG A 58 -12.61 8.27 -4.35
C ARG A 58 -13.58 7.29 -3.72
N ALA A 59 -14.52 6.73 -4.48
CA ALA A 59 -15.53 5.81 -3.95
C ALA A 59 -14.87 4.58 -3.30
N VAL A 60 -13.98 3.92 -4.03
CA VAL A 60 -13.32 2.69 -3.59
C VAL A 60 -12.28 2.96 -2.50
N ASN A 61 -11.48 4.03 -2.61
CA ASN A 61 -10.29 4.21 -1.75
C ASN A 61 -10.56 5.09 -0.52
N VAL A 62 -11.51 6.03 -0.61
CA VAL A 62 -11.77 7.00 0.46
C VAL A 62 -13.08 6.69 1.18
N LEU A 63 -14.18 6.50 0.42
CA LEU A 63 -15.47 6.23 1.07
C LEU A 63 -15.49 4.85 1.74
N SER A 64 -14.77 3.87 1.21
CA SER A 64 -14.56 2.58 1.88
C SER A 64 -13.83 2.75 3.22
N THR A 65 -12.81 3.62 3.27
CA THR A 65 -12.10 3.91 4.54
C THR A 65 -13.05 4.54 5.56
N ILE A 66 -13.94 5.44 5.14
CA ILE A 66 -14.98 5.98 6.02
C ILE A 66 -15.92 4.87 6.50
N ALA A 67 -16.34 3.96 5.63
CA ALA A 67 -17.19 2.83 6.01
C ALA A 67 -16.49 1.90 7.01
N VAL A 68 -15.18 1.64 6.82
CA VAL A 68 -14.35 0.88 7.77
C VAL A 68 -14.27 1.59 9.13
N MET A 69 -14.10 2.90 9.17
CA MET A 69 -14.08 3.67 10.42
C MET A 69 -15.45 3.58 11.14
N HIS A 70 -16.56 3.65 10.41
CA HIS A 70 -17.90 3.42 10.98
C HIS A 70 -18.04 2.01 11.54
N MET A 71 -17.64 0.98 10.78
CA MET A 71 -17.63 -0.41 11.23
C MET A 71 -16.78 -0.60 12.50
N ALA A 72 -15.65 0.09 12.59
CA ALA A 72 -14.76 0.00 13.74
C ALA A 72 -15.36 0.65 15.00
N ALA A 73 -16.14 1.71 14.84
CA ALA A 73 -16.78 2.44 15.95
C ALA A 73 -18.14 1.86 16.35
N GLU A 74 -18.80 1.06 15.48
CA GLU A 74 -20.14 0.49 15.74
C GLU A 74 -20.03 -0.84 16.49
N GLY A 75 -20.93 -1.06 17.46
CA GLY A 75 -20.96 -2.27 18.25
C GLY A 75 -19.73 -2.44 19.13
N ARG A 76 -18.97 -3.52 18.93
CA ARG A 76 -17.71 -3.76 19.65
C ARG A 76 -16.61 -2.87 19.07
N ALA A 77 -15.86 -2.19 19.94
CA ALA A 77 -14.70 -1.38 19.53
C ALA A 77 -13.64 -2.25 18.83
N LYS A 78 -13.13 -1.80 17.68
CA LYS A 78 -12.16 -2.52 16.85
C LYS A 78 -10.97 -1.64 16.55
N SER A 79 -9.80 -2.27 16.38
CA SER A 79 -8.64 -1.60 15.81
C SER A 79 -8.64 -1.69 14.27
N VAL A 80 -8.01 -0.71 13.62
CA VAL A 80 -7.89 -0.63 12.17
C VAL A 80 -6.41 -0.58 11.78
N ALA A 81 -5.96 -1.54 10.97
CA ALA A 81 -4.69 -1.44 10.25
C ALA A 81 -4.98 -1.08 8.79
N PHE A 82 -4.54 0.09 8.37
CA PHE A 82 -4.73 0.60 7.01
C PHE A 82 -3.47 0.42 6.19
N VAL A 83 -3.58 -0.29 5.08
CA VAL A 83 -2.49 -0.40 4.10
C VAL A 83 -2.56 0.78 3.14
N SER A 84 -1.70 1.75 3.39
CA SER A 84 -1.52 2.93 2.57
C SER A 84 -0.48 2.70 1.45
N SER A 85 0.32 3.69 1.15
CA SER A 85 1.39 3.64 0.16
C SER A 85 2.36 4.81 0.38
N THR A 86 3.63 4.64 0.01
CA THR A 86 4.56 5.78 -0.11
C THR A 86 4.10 6.81 -1.15
N SER A 87 3.13 6.48 -2.02
CA SER A 87 2.49 7.45 -2.94
C SER A 87 1.76 8.59 -2.23
N ALA A 88 1.42 8.45 -0.95
CA ALA A 88 0.89 9.55 -0.13
C ALA A 88 1.94 10.65 0.16
N LEU A 89 3.22 10.33 -0.08
CA LEU A 89 4.38 11.23 0.10
C LEU A 89 4.99 11.69 -1.24
N ASP A 90 4.32 11.47 -2.38
CA ASP A 90 4.87 11.79 -3.70
C ASP A 90 4.68 13.28 -4.04
N THR A 91 5.44 14.13 -3.34
CA THR A 91 5.49 15.57 -3.54
C THR A 91 6.94 16.07 -3.48
N ASP A 92 7.20 17.22 -4.08
CA ASP A 92 8.54 17.84 -4.05
C ASP A 92 8.94 18.18 -2.60
N HIS A 93 8.00 18.60 -1.76
CA HIS A 93 8.23 18.83 -0.33
C HIS A 93 8.85 17.61 0.38
N TYR A 94 8.33 16.40 0.14
CA TYR A 94 8.86 15.19 0.79
C TYR A 94 10.15 14.69 0.16
N ILE A 95 10.42 14.99 -1.10
CA ILE A 95 11.72 14.74 -1.73
C ILE A 95 12.77 15.61 -1.04
N GLU A 96 12.54 16.93 -0.92
CA GLU A 96 13.45 17.86 -0.26
C GLU A 96 13.65 17.52 1.24
N LEU A 97 12.56 17.15 1.93
CA LEU A 97 12.63 16.72 3.33
C LEU A 97 13.49 15.45 3.48
N ALA A 98 13.25 14.46 2.63
CA ALA A 98 14.01 13.20 2.67
C ALA A 98 15.51 13.42 2.41
N ASP A 99 15.86 14.31 1.51
CA ASP A 99 17.26 14.66 1.19
C ASP A 99 17.92 15.42 2.36
N SER A 100 17.20 16.30 3.04
CA SER A 100 17.73 17.09 4.16
C SER A 100 17.85 16.32 5.47
N THR A 101 16.94 15.35 5.72
CA THR A 101 16.84 14.61 6.99
C THR A 101 17.16 13.13 6.90
N ARG A 102 17.60 12.64 5.72
CA ARG A 102 17.82 11.24 5.39
C ARG A 102 16.56 10.36 5.41
N GLY A 103 15.38 10.95 5.34
CA GLY A 103 14.11 10.25 5.26
C GLY A 103 12.96 11.11 5.78
N VAL A 104 11.74 10.72 5.45
CA VAL A 104 10.52 11.33 6.01
C VAL A 104 10.22 10.60 7.33
N PRO A 105 10.07 11.30 8.47
CA PRO A 105 9.77 10.65 9.74
C PRO A 105 8.35 10.07 9.75
N GLU A 106 8.16 8.94 10.43
CA GLU A 106 6.84 8.31 10.60
C GLU A 106 5.87 9.18 11.42
N SER A 107 6.41 10.11 12.22
CA SER A 107 5.62 11.10 12.95
C SER A 107 5.10 12.26 12.11
N ASP A 108 5.45 12.33 10.82
CA ASP A 108 4.96 13.39 9.93
C ASP A 108 3.46 13.25 9.68
N MET A 109 2.71 14.33 9.90
CA MET A 109 1.26 14.39 9.84
C MET A 109 0.71 14.73 8.44
N LEU A 110 1.53 14.67 7.40
CA LEU A 110 1.17 14.94 5.99
C LEU A 110 0.68 16.37 5.70
N GLU A 111 1.02 17.35 6.54
CA GLU A 111 0.51 18.72 6.38
C GLU A 111 1.12 19.44 5.17
N GLY A 112 2.38 19.11 4.83
CA GLY A 112 3.11 19.76 3.75
C GLY A 112 2.74 19.31 2.34
N SER A 113 1.86 18.30 2.15
CA SER A 113 1.67 17.65 0.85
C SER A 113 0.28 17.75 0.24
N ALA A 114 -0.67 18.39 0.91
CA ALA A 114 -2.09 18.38 0.50
C ALA A 114 -2.37 18.85 -0.94
N GLN A 115 -1.52 19.70 -1.51
CA GLN A 115 -1.79 20.38 -2.80
C GLN A 115 -0.89 19.92 -3.97
N GLN A 116 0.13 19.09 -3.73
CA GLN A 116 1.15 18.78 -4.74
C GLN A 116 1.24 17.30 -5.13
N LEU A 117 0.34 16.47 -4.65
CA LEU A 117 0.32 15.04 -4.99
C LEU A 117 0.07 14.82 -6.47
N LYS A 118 0.99 14.13 -7.13
CA LYS A 118 1.08 13.99 -8.59
C LYS A 118 0.04 13.05 -9.17
N SER A 119 -0.46 12.08 -8.39
CA SER A 119 -1.40 11.05 -8.86
C SER A 119 -2.71 11.05 -8.08
N GLY A 120 -3.82 10.72 -8.76
CA GLY A 120 -5.11 10.55 -8.09
C GLY A 120 -5.08 9.43 -7.05
N TYR A 121 -4.26 8.39 -7.25
CA TYR A 121 -4.06 7.33 -6.27
C TYR A 121 -3.39 7.86 -5.00
N GLY A 122 -2.27 8.58 -5.13
CA GLY A 122 -1.60 9.21 -3.99
C GLY A 122 -2.53 10.15 -3.22
N GLN A 123 -3.33 10.96 -3.94
CA GLN A 123 -4.34 11.83 -3.34
C GLN A 123 -5.37 11.04 -2.52
N THR A 124 -5.85 9.88 -3.01
CA THR A 124 -6.81 9.06 -2.23
C THR A 124 -6.18 8.44 -1.00
N LYS A 125 -4.94 7.99 -1.07
CA LYS A 125 -4.20 7.44 0.08
C LYS A 125 -3.94 8.53 1.13
N TRP A 126 -3.52 9.71 0.70
CA TRP A 126 -3.34 10.86 1.58
C TRP A 126 -4.64 11.23 2.33
N VAL A 127 -5.77 11.34 1.62
CA VAL A 127 -7.07 11.65 2.24
C VAL A 127 -7.48 10.57 3.24
N ALA A 128 -7.34 9.29 2.89
CA ALA A 128 -7.67 8.17 3.76
C ALA A 128 -6.82 8.17 5.04
N GLU A 129 -5.52 8.43 4.93
CA GLU A 129 -4.64 8.56 6.10
C GLU A 129 -5.04 9.73 6.99
N ARG A 130 -5.29 10.93 6.43
CA ARG A 130 -5.73 12.09 7.20
C ARG A 130 -7.03 11.85 7.96
N LEU A 131 -7.99 11.15 7.34
CA LEU A 131 -9.23 10.73 8.00
C LEU A 131 -8.95 9.82 9.19
N LEU A 132 -8.08 8.81 9.03
CA LEU A 132 -7.70 7.89 10.09
C LEU A 132 -6.92 8.59 11.22
N MET A 133 -6.02 9.51 10.89
CA MET A 133 -5.31 10.32 11.89
C MET A 133 -6.27 11.17 12.72
N VAL A 134 -7.25 11.81 12.08
CA VAL A 134 -8.30 12.58 12.79
C VAL A 134 -9.20 11.66 13.63
N ALA A 135 -9.55 10.49 13.13
CA ALA A 135 -10.34 9.51 13.88
C ALA A 135 -9.55 8.95 15.08
N SER A 136 -8.26 8.71 14.90
CA SER A 136 -7.39 8.23 15.97
C SER A 136 -7.26 9.28 17.09
N ALA A 137 -7.12 10.56 16.75
CA ALA A 137 -7.15 11.63 17.73
C ALA A 137 -8.49 11.72 18.51
N ARG A 138 -9.52 11.03 18.05
CA ARG A 138 -10.84 10.92 18.71
C ARG A 138 -11.08 9.56 19.35
N GLY A 139 -10.04 8.73 19.46
CA GLY A 139 -10.09 7.46 20.18
C GLY A 139 -10.20 6.20 19.30
N LEU A 140 -10.14 6.29 17.96
CA LEU A 140 -10.03 5.10 17.11
C LEU A 140 -8.62 4.51 17.22
N ALA A 141 -8.50 3.26 17.62
CA ALA A 141 -7.23 2.54 17.56
C ALA A 141 -6.86 2.27 16.09
N ALA A 142 -5.84 2.96 15.56
CA ALA A 142 -5.46 2.85 14.16
C ALA A 142 -3.94 2.77 13.97
N ALA A 143 -3.53 1.94 13.01
CA ALA A 143 -2.17 1.88 12.48
C ALA A 143 -2.20 2.09 10.96
N ILE A 144 -1.21 2.80 10.43
CA ILE A 144 -1.06 3.10 9.00
C ILE A 144 0.24 2.49 8.52
N VAL A 145 0.18 1.64 7.50
CA VAL A 145 1.35 0.99 6.90
C VAL A 145 1.55 1.56 5.51
N ARG A 146 2.71 2.16 5.25
CA ARG A 146 3.08 2.78 3.96
C ARG A 146 4.13 1.92 3.24
N PRO A 147 3.74 0.89 2.49
CA PRO A 147 4.70 0.13 1.69
C PRO A 147 5.17 0.92 0.48
N GLY A 148 6.41 0.62 0.03
CA GLY A 148 6.88 0.92 -1.31
C GLY A 148 6.21 0.01 -2.36
N TYR A 149 6.90 -0.24 -3.48
CA TYR A 149 6.44 -1.23 -4.47
C TYR A 149 6.49 -2.63 -3.87
N VAL A 150 5.32 -3.23 -3.67
CA VAL A 150 5.22 -4.59 -3.15
C VAL A 150 5.54 -5.57 -4.27
N VAL A 151 6.60 -6.34 -4.06
CA VAL A 151 7.07 -7.36 -5.01
C VAL A 151 6.77 -8.77 -4.50
N GLY A 152 7.25 -9.80 -5.20
CA GLY A 152 7.02 -11.19 -4.86
C GLY A 152 7.47 -11.59 -3.45
N ASP A 153 7.09 -12.77 -3.04
CA ASP A 153 7.51 -13.39 -1.78
C ASP A 153 9.03 -13.63 -1.77
N SER A 154 9.70 -13.26 -0.68
CA SER A 154 11.16 -13.30 -0.57
C SER A 154 11.76 -14.70 -0.61
N THR A 155 10.96 -15.73 -0.33
CA THR A 155 11.40 -17.13 -0.29
C THR A 155 11.06 -17.88 -1.57
N THR A 156 9.85 -17.68 -2.09
CA THR A 156 9.31 -18.44 -3.23
C THR A 156 9.39 -17.68 -4.54
N ALA A 157 9.66 -16.37 -4.50
CA ALA A 157 9.61 -15.45 -5.65
C ALA A 157 8.23 -15.40 -6.36
N VAL A 158 7.18 -15.98 -5.78
CA VAL A 158 5.83 -15.90 -6.33
C VAL A 158 5.36 -14.45 -6.30
N THR A 159 4.98 -13.92 -7.47
CA THR A 159 4.58 -12.52 -7.64
C THR A 159 3.36 -12.39 -8.54
N ASN A 160 2.73 -11.22 -8.50
CA ASN A 160 1.71 -10.85 -9.48
C ASN A 160 2.39 -10.48 -10.81
N THR A 161 2.20 -11.30 -11.83
CA THR A 161 2.80 -11.11 -13.17
C THR A 161 2.16 -9.97 -13.96
N ASP A 162 1.02 -9.46 -13.52
CA ASP A 162 0.34 -8.29 -14.10
C ASP A 162 0.78 -6.97 -13.49
N ASP A 163 1.67 -7.02 -12.48
CA ASP A 163 2.23 -5.82 -11.87
C ASP A 163 3.13 -5.03 -12.84
N PHE A 164 3.14 -3.72 -12.65
CA PHE A 164 3.94 -2.79 -13.46
C PHE A 164 5.43 -3.16 -13.51
N LEU A 165 6.05 -3.46 -12.37
CA LEU A 165 7.48 -3.80 -12.32
C LEU A 165 7.77 -5.09 -13.06
N PHE A 166 6.91 -6.09 -12.91
CA PHE A 166 7.07 -7.36 -13.61
C PHE A 166 6.89 -7.21 -15.12
N ARG A 167 5.94 -6.38 -15.55
CA ARG A 167 5.76 -6.03 -16.97
C ARG A 167 6.97 -5.29 -17.54
N LEU A 168 7.56 -4.38 -16.77
CA LEU A 168 8.80 -3.68 -17.16
C LEU A 168 9.96 -4.67 -17.33
N VAL A 169 10.18 -5.57 -16.36
CA VAL A 169 11.21 -6.63 -16.44
C VAL A 169 11.00 -7.51 -17.66
N LYS A 170 9.76 -8.00 -17.87
CA LYS A 170 9.41 -8.84 -19.01
C LYS A 170 9.62 -8.13 -20.34
N GLY A 171 9.14 -6.89 -20.47
CA GLY A 171 9.32 -6.09 -21.68
C GLY A 171 10.81 -5.84 -21.98
N SER A 172 11.60 -5.50 -20.98
CA SER A 172 13.04 -5.31 -21.13
C SER A 172 13.75 -6.59 -21.59
N ALA A 173 13.42 -7.74 -21.00
CA ALA A 173 13.97 -9.03 -21.40
C ALA A 173 13.60 -9.40 -22.84
N GLN A 174 12.36 -9.11 -23.27
CA GLN A 174 11.90 -9.38 -24.64
C GLN A 174 12.55 -8.48 -25.69
N LEU A 175 12.77 -7.21 -25.35
CA LEU A 175 13.43 -6.24 -26.22
C LEU A 175 14.95 -6.43 -26.28
N GLY A 176 15.54 -7.04 -25.26
CA GLY A 176 16.99 -7.02 -25.08
C GLY A 176 17.53 -5.64 -24.70
N LEU A 177 16.67 -4.71 -24.30
CA LEU A 177 17.01 -3.33 -23.97
C LEU A 177 16.49 -2.94 -22.60
N ILE A 178 17.28 -2.19 -21.84
CA ILE A 178 16.87 -1.55 -20.59
C ILE A 178 17.07 -0.03 -20.67
N PRO A 179 16.14 0.78 -20.11
CA PRO A 179 16.32 2.22 -20.10
C PRO A 179 17.41 2.63 -19.12
N ASP A 180 18.19 3.67 -19.45
CA ASP A 180 19.11 4.30 -18.50
C ASP A 180 18.31 5.17 -17.51
N MET A 181 18.09 4.64 -16.29
CA MET A 181 17.37 5.28 -15.21
C MET A 181 18.15 5.11 -13.91
N ASP A 182 18.74 6.18 -13.41
CA ASP A 182 19.55 6.16 -12.19
C ASP A 182 18.75 6.46 -10.91
N ASN A 183 17.43 6.52 -11.00
CA ASN A 183 16.55 6.69 -9.85
C ASN A 183 16.58 5.45 -8.95
N THR A 184 16.37 5.67 -7.66
CA THR A 184 16.17 4.56 -6.72
C THR A 184 14.77 3.98 -6.87
N ILE A 185 14.67 2.67 -6.75
CA ILE A 185 13.40 1.95 -6.67
C ILE A 185 13.21 1.41 -5.25
N ASN A 186 12.04 1.71 -4.69
CA ASN A 186 11.68 1.31 -3.35
C ASN A 186 10.81 0.04 -3.39
N MET A 187 11.45 -1.13 -3.44
CA MET A 187 10.77 -2.44 -3.51
C MET A 187 10.79 -3.15 -2.18
N VAL A 188 9.68 -3.76 -1.81
CA VAL A 188 9.58 -4.57 -0.57
C VAL A 188 8.88 -5.89 -0.84
N PRO A 189 9.38 -7.01 -0.29
CA PRO A 189 8.73 -8.31 -0.42
C PRO A 189 7.35 -8.35 0.24
N VAL A 190 6.39 -9.02 -0.40
CA VAL A 190 5.01 -9.11 0.08
C VAL A 190 4.89 -9.76 1.46
N ASP A 191 5.71 -10.77 1.75
CA ASP A 191 5.74 -11.45 3.05
C ASP A 191 6.23 -10.51 4.17
N HIS A 192 7.18 -9.60 3.88
CA HIS A 192 7.59 -8.59 4.83
C HIS A 192 6.48 -7.57 5.10
N VAL A 193 5.83 -7.06 4.04
CA VAL A 193 4.68 -6.15 4.19
C VAL A 193 3.56 -6.81 4.99
N ALA A 194 3.25 -8.08 4.70
CA ALA A 194 2.22 -8.82 5.42
C ALA A 194 2.54 -8.97 6.92
N ARG A 195 3.80 -9.29 7.26
CA ARG A 195 4.25 -9.40 8.67
C ARG A 195 4.12 -8.07 9.40
N VAL A 196 4.61 -6.98 8.80
CA VAL A 196 4.49 -5.64 9.43
C VAL A 196 3.03 -5.25 9.59
N THR A 197 2.19 -5.47 8.59
CA THR A 197 0.74 -5.18 8.66
C THR A 197 0.06 -5.98 9.76
N THR A 198 0.36 -7.26 9.87
CA THR A 198 -0.19 -8.13 10.92
C THR A 198 0.24 -7.67 12.31
N LEU A 199 1.53 -7.36 12.51
CA LEU A 199 2.02 -6.86 13.78
C LEU A 199 1.43 -5.50 14.13
N ALA A 200 1.30 -4.60 13.16
CA ALA A 200 0.66 -3.30 13.35
C ALA A 200 -0.81 -3.46 13.77
N ALA A 201 -1.55 -4.39 13.14
CA ALA A 201 -2.94 -4.68 13.46
C ALA A 201 -3.12 -5.23 14.89
N LEU A 202 -2.28 -6.20 15.28
CA LEU A 202 -2.33 -6.81 16.60
C LEU A 202 -1.93 -5.85 17.71
N ASN A 203 -0.93 -4.99 17.48
CA ASN A 203 -0.44 -4.05 18.48
C ASN A 203 -1.30 -2.79 18.59
N ALA A 204 -2.05 -2.41 17.56
CA ALA A 204 -2.97 -1.27 17.64
C ALA A 204 -4.03 -1.43 18.75
N VAL A 205 -4.35 -2.65 19.14
CA VAL A 205 -5.24 -2.97 20.28
C VAL A 205 -4.55 -2.74 21.63
N ALA A 206 -3.22 -2.92 21.67
CA ALA A 206 -2.44 -2.95 22.92
C ALA A 206 -1.95 -1.58 23.39
N TRP A 207 -2.20 -0.49 22.63
CA TRP A 207 -1.70 0.86 22.93
C TRP A 207 -2.67 1.87 23.57
N PRO A 208 -3.70 1.48 24.33
CA PRO A 208 -4.55 2.43 25.02
C PRO A 208 -3.82 3.19 26.15
N GLU A 209 -2.64 2.73 26.57
CA GLU A 209 -1.86 3.33 27.67
C GLU A 209 -0.77 4.32 27.23
N GLN A 210 -0.45 4.38 25.94
CA GLN A 210 0.43 5.44 25.43
C GLN A 210 -0.44 6.65 25.07
N GLU A 211 -0.06 7.81 25.59
CA GLU A 211 -0.64 9.14 25.28
C GLU A 211 -0.50 9.56 23.80
N THR A 212 -0.42 8.58 22.87
CA THR A 212 -0.37 8.84 21.43
C THR A 212 -1.76 9.18 20.94
N THR A 213 -2.01 10.48 20.82
CA THR A 213 -3.25 11.05 20.25
C THR A 213 -3.38 10.83 18.74
N HIS A 214 -2.52 9.99 18.14
CA HIS A 214 -2.46 9.83 16.68
C HIS A 214 -2.23 8.37 16.27
N ALA A 215 -2.72 8.00 15.07
CA ALA A 215 -2.46 6.71 14.45
C ALA A 215 -0.93 6.47 14.33
N THR A 216 -0.48 5.28 14.70
CA THR A 216 0.92 4.90 14.50
C THR A 216 1.18 4.61 13.03
N VAL A 217 2.23 5.21 12.47
CA VAL A 217 2.61 5.06 11.08
C VAL A 217 3.85 4.18 10.97
N PHE A 218 3.90 3.31 9.94
CA PHE A 218 5.04 2.45 9.62
C PHE A 218 5.42 2.62 8.17
N HIS A 219 6.66 3.02 7.90
CA HIS A 219 7.22 3.01 6.56
C HIS A 219 7.85 1.64 6.27
N VAL A 220 7.30 0.93 5.29
CA VAL A 220 7.83 -0.37 4.85
C VAL A 220 8.53 -0.17 3.51
N THR A 221 9.81 0.18 3.59
CA THR A 221 10.62 0.58 2.44
C THR A 221 11.83 -0.33 2.29
N SER A 222 12.43 -0.35 1.08
CA SER A 222 13.61 -1.17 0.82
C SER A 222 14.85 -0.69 1.59
N HIS A 223 15.59 -1.65 2.11
CA HIS A 223 16.92 -1.41 2.65
C HIS A 223 17.83 -2.62 2.33
N PRO A 224 18.96 -2.46 1.62
CA PRO A 224 19.43 -1.21 1.00
C PRO A 224 18.53 -0.71 -0.14
N LYS A 225 18.64 0.57 -0.49
CA LYS A 225 17.99 1.13 -1.69
C LYS A 225 18.68 0.59 -2.94
N ILE A 226 17.90 0.14 -3.92
CA ILE A 226 18.40 -0.37 -5.22
C ILE A 226 18.09 0.68 -6.30
N ARG A 227 18.97 0.83 -7.29
CA ARG A 227 18.73 1.68 -8.44
C ARG A 227 18.06 0.91 -9.57
N TYR A 228 17.27 1.57 -10.42
CA TYR A 228 16.64 0.92 -11.58
C TYR A 228 17.70 0.28 -12.50
N ASN A 229 18.81 0.96 -12.74
CA ASN A 229 19.91 0.44 -13.56
C ASN A 229 20.52 -0.85 -13.00
N GLU A 230 20.62 -0.97 -11.68
CA GLU A 230 21.09 -2.17 -11.00
C GLU A 230 20.04 -3.28 -11.08
N PHE A 231 18.79 -2.96 -10.77
CA PHE A 231 17.68 -3.90 -10.80
C PHE A 231 17.46 -4.51 -12.19
N LEU A 232 17.34 -3.68 -13.23
CA LEU A 232 17.16 -4.16 -14.60
C LEU A 232 18.41 -4.79 -15.18
N GLY A 233 19.59 -4.28 -14.83
CA GLY A 233 20.88 -4.86 -15.24
C GLY A 233 21.11 -6.28 -14.72
N ALA A 234 20.49 -6.66 -13.61
CA ALA A 234 20.53 -8.02 -13.09
C ALA A 234 19.97 -9.07 -14.08
N LEU A 235 19.14 -8.68 -15.04
CA LEU A 235 18.67 -9.57 -16.11
C LEU A 235 19.83 -10.26 -16.84
N ALA A 236 20.91 -9.54 -17.12
CA ALA A 236 22.09 -10.13 -17.77
C ALA A 236 22.74 -11.23 -16.91
N THR A 237 22.76 -11.07 -15.60
CA THR A 237 23.30 -12.06 -14.66
C THR A 237 22.50 -13.36 -14.66
N TYR A 238 21.18 -13.25 -14.93
CA TYR A 238 20.28 -14.41 -15.00
C TYR A 238 20.06 -14.95 -16.41
N GLY A 239 20.94 -14.61 -17.37
CA GLY A 239 20.93 -15.18 -18.70
C GLY A 239 20.04 -14.47 -19.73
N TRP A 240 19.54 -13.28 -19.40
CA TRP A 240 18.81 -12.42 -20.33
C TRP A 240 19.71 -11.27 -20.77
N PRO A 241 20.40 -11.37 -21.91
CA PRO A 241 21.29 -10.30 -22.37
C PRO A 241 20.47 -9.03 -22.66
N VAL A 242 20.85 -7.94 -21.99
CA VAL A 242 20.21 -6.63 -22.16
C VAL A 242 21.27 -5.55 -22.37
N GLN A 243 21.00 -4.63 -23.28
CA GLN A 243 21.80 -3.43 -23.50
C GLN A 243 21.12 -2.23 -22.84
N ARG A 244 21.89 -1.43 -22.11
CA ARG A 244 21.42 -0.15 -21.57
C ARG A 244 21.45 0.90 -22.67
N VAL A 245 20.32 1.59 -22.85
CA VAL A 245 20.15 2.65 -23.84
C VAL A 245 19.45 3.86 -23.20
N GLU A 246 19.53 5.01 -23.86
CA GLU A 246 18.82 6.21 -23.45
C GLU A 246 17.31 5.95 -23.34
N TYR A 247 16.64 6.59 -22.38
CA TYR A 247 15.21 6.37 -22.12
C TYR A 247 14.34 6.56 -23.37
N VAL A 248 14.64 7.58 -24.19
CA VAL A 248 13.88 7.85 -25.42
C VAL A 248 14.05 6.73 -26.44
N GLU A 249 15.25 6.19 -26.60
CA GLU A 249 15.54 5.05 -27.48
C GLU A 249 14.77 3.81 -27.03
N TRP A 250 14.86 3.48 -25.73
CA TRP A 250 14.12 2.35 -25.17
C TRP A 250 12.61 2.49 -25.37
N ARG A 251 12.06 3.70 -25.12
CA ARG A 251 10.64 3.98 -25.32
C ARG A 251 10.22 3.79 -26.76
N THR A 252 11.02 4.26 -27.73
CA THR A 252 10.74 4.10 -29.16
C THR A 252 10.74 2.63 -29.57
N ALA A 253 11.61 1.80 -28.97
CA ALA A 253 11.63 0.37 -29.23
C ALA A 253 10.41 -0.39 -28.65
N LEU A 254 9.67 0.20 -27.71
CA LEU A 254 8.42 -0.36 -27.18
C LEU A 254 7.20 -0.10 -28.08
N GLU A 255 7.23 0.98 -28.87
CA GLU A 255 6.17 1.41 -29.80
C GLU A 255 6.21 0.60 -31.10
#